data_23118bf70194458f2ae70f8ed624b5fd
#
_entry.id   23118bf70194458f2ae70f8ed624b5fd
#
_cell.length_a   1.000
_cell.length_b   1.000
_cell.length_c   1.000
_cell.angle_alpha   90.00
_cell.angle_beta   90.00
_cell.angle_gamma   90.00
#
_symmetry.space_group_name_H-M   'P 1'
#
loop_
_entity.id
_entity.type
_entity.pdbx_description
1 polymer ?
#
loop_
_entity_poly.entity_id
_entity_poly.type
_entity_poly.pdbx_seq_one_letter_code
_entity_poly.pdbx_strand_id
1 'polypeptide(L)'
;MNLEELLIQTRDVPWRAKSLKGVYEKMLWRDEASGASIALIKFDKGSGIPQPHSHASNQFMFCLEGKYEYTATKVVLTPGCFYCNPKGNVHGPTIAHEDTVVVEIYDGPHYPVKPDWYTDERDAR
;
A
#
# COMPACT_ATOMS: atom_id res chain seq x y z
N MET A 1 -2.02 -5.39 -21.43
CA MET A 1 -2.82 -5.58 -20.19
C MET A 1 -4.15 -6.21 -20.57
N ASN A 2 -4.42 -7.39 -20.06
CA ASN A 2 -5.69 -8.08 -20.25
C ASN A 2 -6.58 -7.81 -19.03
N LEU A 3 -7.37 -6.76 -19.11
CA LEU A 3 -8.28 -6.40 -18.04
C LEU A 3 -9.68 -6.92 -18.40
N GLU A 4 -10.24 -7.74 -17.54
CA GLU A 4 -11.58 -8.30 -17.70
C GLU A 4 -12.52 -7.71 -16.66
N GLU A 5 -13.83 -7.75 -16.97
CA GLU A 5 -14.82 -7.32 -15.99
C GLU A 5 -14.70 -8.19 -14.73
N LEU A 6 -14.64 -7.55 -13.55
CA LEU A 6 -14.42 -8.23 -12.28
C LEU A 6 -15.24 -7.57 -11.18
N LEU A 7 -15.98 -8.37 -10.44
CA LEU A 7 -16.67 -7.94 -9.23
C LEU A 7 -16.17 -8.75 -8.04
N ILE A 8 -15.66 -8.07 -7.02
CA ILE A 8 -15.23 -8.70 -5.76
C ILE A 8 -15.99 -8.06 -4.61
N GLN A 9 -16.60 -8.88 -3.76
CA GLN A 9 -17.06 -8.42 -2.46
C GLN A 9 -15.86 -8.45 -1.50
N THR A 10 -15.31 -7.29 -1.17
CA THR A 10 -14.03 -7.23 -0.46
C THR A 10 -14.08 -7.83 0.95
N ARG A 11 -15.25 -7.84 1.60
CA ARG A 11 -15.38 -8.48 2.92
C ARG A 11 -15.16 -9.99 2.87
N ASP A 12 -15.35 -10.62 1.70
CA ASP A 12 -15.16 -12.06 1.52
C ASP A 12 -13.71 -12.43 1.21
N VAL A 13 -12.85 -11.44 0.96
CA VAL A 13 -11.42 -11.65 0.75
C VAL A 13 -10.72 -11.59 2.11
N PRO A 14 -10.00 -12.64 2.53
CA PRO A 14 -9.32 -12.61 3.82
C PRO A 14 -8.15 -11.64 3.83
N TRP A 15 -7.91 -11.01 4.99
CA TRP A 15 -6.71 -10.24 5.20
C TRP A 15 -5.50 -11.18 5.29
N ARG A 16 -4.47 -10.93 4.49
CA ARG A 16 -3.18 -11.63 4.57
C ARG A 16 -2.21 -10.76 5.36
N ALA A 17 -1.63 -11.31 6.43
CA ALA A 17 -0.57 -10.61 7.16
C ALA A 17 0.66 -10.44 6.26
N LYS A 18 1.18 -9.22 6.19
CA LYS A 18 2.41 -8.91 5.48
C LYS A 18 3.62 -9.12 6.39
N SER A 19 4.83 -8.87 5.89
CA SER A 19 6.07 -9.05 6.65
C SER A 19 6.15 -8.15 7.87
N LEU A 20 5.68 -6.91 7.76
CA LEU A 20 5.68 -5.97 8.88
C LEU A 20 4.51 -6.25 9.80
N LYS A 21 4.80 -6.28 11.12
CA LYS A 21 3.77 -6.50 12.14
C LYS A 21 2.69 -5.43 12.06
N GLY A 22 1.44 -5.86 12.10
CA GLY A 22 0.29 -4.97 12.07
C GLY A 22 -0.08 -4.46 10.69
N VAL A 23 0.52 -4.99 9.64
CA VAL A 23 0.22 -4.62 8.26
C VAL A 23 -0.38 -5.81 7.52
N TYR A 24 -1.53 -5.59 6.86
CA TYR A 24 -2.31 -6.64 6.21
C TYR A 24 -2.75 -6.18 4.83
N GLU A 25 -3.03 -7.15 3.96
CA GLU A 25 -3.37 -6.88 2.57
C GLU A 25 -4.52 -7.75 2.08
N LYS A 26 -5.38 -7.16 1.26
CA LYS A 26 -6.30 -7.87 0.38
C LYS A 26 -5.94 -7.47 -1.05
N MET A 27 -5.33 -8.37 -1.82
CA MET A 27 -5.04 -8.12 -3.23
C MET A 27 -6.35 -8.24 -4.02
N LEU A 28 -6.75 -7.17 -4.70
CA LEU A 28 -8.00 -7.15 -5.46
C LEU A 28 -7.75 -7.42 -6.94
N TRP A 29 -6.67 -6.90 -7.48
CA TRP A 29 -6.32 -7.07 -8.89
C TRP A 29 -4.82 -6.90 -9.08
N ARG A 30 -4.26 -7.68 -9.98
CA ARG A 30 -2.84 -7.61 -10.33
C ARG A 30 -2.63 -7.97 -11.77
N ASP A 31 -1.76 -7.22 -12.46
CA ASP A 31 -1.30 -7.52 -13.80
C ASP A 31 0.16 -8.01 -13.73
N GLU A 32 0.37 -9.29 -14.02
CA GLU A 32 1.70 -9.89 -13.92
C GLU A 32 2.69 -9.30 -14.92
N ALA A 33 2.21 -8.88 -16.11
CA ALA A 33 3.08 -8.36 -17.15
C ALA A 33 3.66 -6.99 -16.79
N SER A 34 2.84 -6.08 -16.26
CA SER A 34 3.27 -4.73 -15.90
C SER A 34 3.66 -4.56 -14.46
N GLY A 35 3.23 -5.46 -13.58
CA GLY A 35 3.36 -5.33 -12.14
C GLY A 35 2.34 -4.40 -11.50
N ALA A 36 1.42 -3.84 -12.29
CA ALA A 36 0.35 -2.98 -11.76
C ALA A 36 -0.53 -3.76 -10.79
N SER A 37 -1.07 -3.09 -9.78
CA SER A 37 -1.89 -3.75 -8.77
C SER A 37 -2.85 -2.78 -8.08
N ILE A 38 -3.92 -3.35 -7.53
CA ILE A 38 -4.87 -2.64 -6.67
C ILE A 38 -5.12 -3.53 -5.45
N ALA A 39 -4.92 -2.96 -4.26
CA ALA A 39 -5.10 -3.68 -3.01
C ALA A 39 -5.73 -2.82 -1.94
N LEU A 40 -6.36 -3.47 -0.96
CA LEU A 40 -6.67 -2.85 0.32
C LEU A 40 -5.52 -3.16 1.27
N ILE A 41 -5.03 -2.14 1.96
CA ILE A 41 -3.99 -2.29 2.98
C ILE A 41 -4.57 -1.83 4.31
N LYS A 42 -4.37 -2.63 5.34
CA LYS A 42 -4.74 -2.30 6.70
C LYS A 42 -3.50 -2.15 7.56
N PHE A 43 -3.47 -1.07 8.34
CA PHE A 43 -2.43 -0.82 9.33
C PHE A 43 -3.08 -0.77 10.71
N ASP A 44 -2.65 -1.64 11.61
CA ASP A 44 -3.03 -1.51 13.01
C ASP A 44 -2.42 -0.24 13.60
N LYS A 45 -3.09 0.39 14.55
CA LYS A 45 -2.56 1.55 15.26
C LYS A 45 -1.13 1.27 15.75
N GLY A 46 -0.22 2.20 15.46
CA GLY A 46 1.19 2.09 15.83
C GLY A 46 2.08 1.39 14.80
N SER A 47 1.49 0.76 13.76
CA SER A 47 2.24 0.15 12.68
C SER A 47 2.56 1.14 11.56
N GLY A 48 3.39 0.76 10.62
CA GLY A 48 3.77 1.58 9.49
C GLY A 48 5.01 1.04 8.80
N ILE A 49 5.54 1.83 7.87
CA ILE A 49 6.77 1.50 7.14
C ILE A 49 7.95 2.14 7.87
N PRO A 50 8.99 1.38 8.25
CA PRO A 50 10.00 1.86 9.20
C PRO A 50 11.03 2.84 8.62
N GLN A 51 11.15 2.91 7.29
CA GLN A 51 12.21 3.69 6.66
C GLN A 51 11.70 4.52 5.48
N PRO A 52 12.40 5.60 5.12
CA PRO A 52 12.17 6.26 3.83
C PRO A 52 12.39 5.27 2.70
N HIS A 53 11.59 5.37 1.66
CA HIS A 53 11.63 4.47 0.52
C HIS A 53 11.03 5.12 -0.73
N SER A 54 11.30 4.53 -1.89
CA SER A 54 10.68 4.93 -3.15
C SER A 54 10.07 3.72 -3.84
N HIS A 55 9.20 3.97 -4.80
CA HIS A 55 8.54 2.91 -5.56
C HIS A 55 9.00 2.91 -7.02
N ALA A 56 8.87 1.76 -7.68
CA ALA A 56 9.26 1.57 -9.08
C ALA A 56 8.17 2.03 -10.07
N SER A 57 7.06 2.52 -9.55
CA SER A 57 5.93 3.04 -10.34
C SER A 57 5.21 4.13 -9.54
N ASN A 58 4.19 4.72 -10.15
CA ASN A 58 3.36 5.70 -9.45
C ASN A 58 2.43 5.00 -8.48
N GLN A 59 2.31 5.56 -7.27
CA GLN A 59 1.44 5.08 -6.21
C GLN A 59 0.28 6.05 -6.02
N PHE A 60 -0.93 5.50 -5.97
CA PHE A 60 -2.15 6.27 -5.70
C PHE A 60 -2.86 5.64 -4.50
N MET A 61 -3.28 6.46 -3.55
CA MET A 61 -3.94 5.96 -2.34
C MET A 61 -5.19 6.75 -2.03
N PHE A 62 -6.25 6.04 -1.62
CA PHE A 62 -7.42 6.64 -0.98
C PHE A 62 -7.50 6.12 0.45
N CYS A 63 -7.60 7.02 1.41
CA CYS A 63 -7.83 6.64 2.80
C CYS A 63 -9.33 6.42 3.01
N LEU A 64 -9.68 5.22 3.48
CA LEU A 64 -11.07 4.84 3.79
C LEU A 64 -11.38 5.02 5.27
N GLU A 65 -10.42 4.71 6.15
CA GLU A 65 -10.57 4.76 7.60
C GLU A 65 -9.24 5.13 8.24
N GLY A 66 -9.29 5.77 9.42
CA GLY A 66 -8.14 5.95 10.27
C GLY A 66 -7.36 7.25 10.06
N LYS A 67 -6.08 7.20 10.40
CA LYS A 67 -5.16 8.33 10.31
C LYS A 67 -3.75 7.81 10.10
N TYR A 68 -3.13 8.16 8.99
CA TYR A 68 -1.84 7.62 8.56
C TYR A 68 -0.91 8.78 8.17
N GLU A 69 0.28 8.82 8.72
CA GLU A 69 1.21 9.93 8.53
C GLU A 69 2.52 9.49 7.89
N TYR A 70 2.97 10.24 6.88
CA TYR A 70 4.34 10.25 6.37
C TYR A 70 5.11 11.26 7.21
N THR A 71 5.89 10.78 8.18
CA THR A 71 6.40 11.60 9.29
C THR A 71 7.42 12.66 8.87
N ALA A 72 8.25 12.37 7.86
CA ALA A 72 9.28 13.31 7.42
C ALA A 72 8.69 14.57 6.75
N THR A 73 7.60 14.41 6.01
CA THR A 73 6.93 15.51 5.30
C THR A 73 5.68 16.01 6.02
N LYS A 74 5.25 15.29 7.06
CA LYS A 74 4.02 15.57 7.81
C LYS A 74 2.76 15.53 6.95
N VAL A 75 2.78 14.73 5.89
CA VAL A 75 1.59 14.44 5.09
C VAL A 75 0.73 13.45 5.87
N VAL A 76 -0.50 13.81 6.14
CA VAL A 76 -1.44 13.01 6.95
C VAL A 76 -2.64 12.64 6.09
N LEU A 77 -2.92 11.33 5.99
CA LEU A 77 -4.10 10.80 5.33
C LEU A 77 -5.19 10.52 6.35
N THR A 78 -6.36 11.07 6.10
CA THR A 78 -7.60 10.83 6.86
C THR A 78 -8.69 10.38 5.89
N PRO A 79 -9.83 9.85 6.38
CA PRO A 79 -10.89 9.36 5.48
C PRO A 79 -11.31 10.41 4.45
N GLY A 80 -11.33 9.99 3.18
CA GLY A 80 -11.64 10.85 2.05
C GLY A 80 -10.43 11.49 1.38
N CYS A 81 -9.22 11.36 1.94
CA CYS A 81 -8.00 11.88 1.32
C CYS A 81 -7.58 11.02 0.12
N PHE A 82 -7.14 11.69 -0.94
CA PHE A 82 -6.40 11.09 -2.04
C PHE A 82 -4.93 11.53 -1.94
N TYR A 83 -4.01 10.59 -2.14
CA TYR A 83 -2.57 10.83 -2.11
C TYR A 83 -1.91 10.20 -3.33
N CYS A 84 -1.05 10.96 -3.99
CA CYS A 84 -0.26 10.47 -5.11
C CYS A 84 1.23 10.63 -4.78
N ASN A 85 1.98 9.53 -4.93
CA ASN A 85 3.42 9.54 -4.81
C ASN A 85 4.03 9.14 -6.15
N PRO A 86 4.68 10.08 -6.90
CA PRO A 86 5.25 9.76 -8.20
C PRO A 86 6.37 8.72 -8.11
N LYS A 87 6.53 7.96 -9.18
CA LYS A 87 7.64 7.01 -9.34
C LYS A 87 8.97 7.65 -8.94
N GLY A 88 9.74 6.95 -8.10
CA GLY A 88 11.07 7.36 -7.68
C GLY A 88 11.10 8.43 -6.58
N ASN A 89 9.97 9.04 -6.23
CA ASN A 89 9.94 10.00 -5.13
C ASN A 89 10.09 9.27 -3.79
N VAL A 90 11.03 9.75 -2.97
CA VAL A 90 11.27 9.19 -1.65
C VAL A 90 10.22 9.72 -0.68
N HIS A 91 9.57 8.82 0.07
CA HIS A 91 8.65 9.16 1.14
C HIS A 91 8.79 8.19 2.32
N GLY A 92 8.10 8.48 3.41
CA GLY A 92 8.23 7.72 4.66
C GLY A 92 9.35 8.27 5.54
N PRO A 93 9.59 7.66 6.72
CA PRO A 93 8.80 6.55 7.27
C PRO A 93 7.35 6.93 7.54
N THR A 94 6.52 5.94 7.89
CA THR A 94 5.10 6.16 8.12
C THR A 94 4.67 5.59 9.46
N ILE A 95 3.56 6.10 9.99
CA ILE A 95 2.91 5.58 11.19
C ILE A 95 1.41 5.71 11.09
N ALA A 96 0.69 4.67 11.49
CA ALA A 96 -0.75 4.71 11.68
C ALA A 96 -1.06 5.21 13.09
N HIS A 97 -1.68 6.37 13.21
CA HIS A 97 -2.09 6.93 14.51
C HIS A 97 -3.36 6.27 15.03
N GLU A 98 -4.13 5.67 14.13
CA GLU A 98 -5.34 4.88 14.40
C GLU A 98 -5.32 3.68 13.48
N ASP A 99 -6.18 2.68 13.73
CA ASP A 99 -6.37 1.59 12.78
C ASP A 99 -6.80 2.18 11.44
N THR A 100 -6.06 1.90 10.39
CA THR A 100 -6.19 2.57 9.10
C THR A 100 -6.44 1.56 8.00
N VAL A 101 -7.33 1.91 7.07
CA VAL A 101 -7.54 1.16 5.83
C VAL A 101 -7.43 2.11 4.64
N VAL A 102 -6.60 1.73 3.68
CA VAL A 102 -6.40 2.49 2.44
C VAL A 102 -6.60 1.59 1.23
N VAL A 103 -7.04 2.20 0.12
CA VAL A 103 -6.91 1.59 -1.21
C VAL A 103 -5.55 2.02 -1.75
N GLU A 104 -4.76 1.06 -2.20
CA GLU A 104 -3.43 1.33 -2.75
C GLU A 104 -3.34 0.82 -4.18
N ILE A 105 -2.98 1.72 -5.10
CA ILE A 105 -2.91 1.44 -6.53
C ILE A 105 -1.49 1.74 -7.00
N TYR A 106 -0.90 0.80 -7.73
CA TYR A 106 0.35 1.00 -8.45
C TYR A 106 0.11 0.79 -9.94
N ASP A 107 0.65 1.69 -10.78
CA ASP A 107 0.56 1.54 -12.24
C ASP A 107 1.70 0.70 -12.84
N GLY A 108 2.50 0.08 -11.99
CA GLY A 108 3.62 -0.78 -12.33
C GLY A 108 4.16 -1.50 -11.08
N PRO A 109 5.43 -1.94 -11.09
CA PRO A 109 6.01 -2.66 -9.95
C PRO A 109 6.03 -1.81 -8.67
N HIS A 110 5.90 -2.49 -7.53
CA HIS A 110 5.84 -1.84 -6.21
C HIS A 110 7.20 -1.24 -5.81
N TYR A 111 8.25 -2.05 -5.82
CA TYR A 111 9.60 -1.63 -5.45
C TYR A 111 10.62 -1.91 -6.55
N PRO A 112 11.64 -1.04 -6.72
CA PRO A 112 12.75 -1.33 -7.64
C PRO A 112 13.60 -2.50 -7.16
N VAL A 113 13.73 -2.66 -5.83
CA VAL A 113 14.44 -3.75 -5.15
C VAL A 113 13.66 -4.08 -3.89
N LYS A 114 13.55 -5.36 -3.55
CA LYS A 114 12.84 -5.79 -2.34
C LYS A 114 13.49 -5.14 -1.10
N PRO A 115 12.72 -4.37 -0.30
CA PRO A 115 13.25 -3.78 0.92
C PRO A 115 13.65 -4.84 1.97
N ASP A 116 14.62 -4.49 2.81
CA ASP A 116 15.14 -5.40 3.85
C ASP A 116 14.11 -5.84 4.86
N TRP A 117 13.07 -5.03 5.10
CA TRP A 117 12.01 -5.37 6.05
C TRP A 117 10.98 -6.35 5.51
N TYR A 118 11.08 -6.74 4.23
CA TYR A 118 10.18 -7.75 3.65
C TYR A 118 10.84 -9.12 3.65
N THR A 119 10.15 -10.09 4.22
CA THR A 119 10.57 -11.51 4.28
C THR A 119 9.78 -12.38 3.31
N ASP A 120 8.72 -11.84 2.72
CA ASP A 120 7.86 -12.52 1.76
C ASP A 120 7.94 -11.79 0.41
N GLU A 121 8.31 -12.51 -0.65
CA GLU A 121 8.43 -11.97 -2.01
C GLU A 121 7.12 -11.32 -2.50
N ARG A 122 5.97 -11.81 -2.04
CA ARG A 122 4.66 -11.25 -2.40
C ARG A 122 4.49 -9.80 -1.93
N ASP A 123 5.24 -9.35 -0.93
CA ASP A 123 5.13 -8.02 -0.36
C ASP A 123 5.86 -6.96 -1.17
N ALA A 124 6.75 -7.37 -2.07
CA ALA A 124 7.62 -6.46 -2.84
C ALA A 124 7.29 -6.41 -4.33
N ARG A 125 6.18 -6.94 -4.74
CA ARG A 125 5.76 -7.11 -6.13
C ARG A 125 5.58 -5.81 -6.93
#